data_031a25ad8edc7f4fdcf2bfaee56a7971
#
_entry.id   031a25ad8edc7f4fdcf2bfaee56a7971
#
_cell.length_a   1.000
_cell.length_b   1.000
_cell.length_c   1.000
_cell.angle_alpha   90.00
_cell.angle_beta   90.00
_cell.angle_gamma   90.00
#
_symmetry.space_group_name_H-M   'P 1'
#
loop_
_entity.id
_entity.type
_entity.pdbx_description
1 polymer ?
#
loop_
_entity_poly.entity_id
_entity_poly.type
_entity_poly.pdbx_seq_one_letter_code
_entity_poly.pdbx_strand_id
1 'polypeptide(L)'
;MKRLACFICALALSFLSACMPYVRQTPEEETTLITVGFSQVGAESDWRVANTESMRESLSEENGFELLFDNARQKQENQFKAIRTFIQQDVDYIVLAPVTETGWESVLEEARAAGIPVIIVDRQVELSDVSLYTSWVGSDFRKTADEAIAWLAETLEARENADAEVQILHLQGTPGSTAQLQRSAALEAGAAAHKGWTVAEHLNGDFTQAKAYEETLAYLQSNPAPDVVYCENDNMCFGVMQAMDELGIVYGSGGVTLISFDAVRRALSYCKDGKIDLCAECNPLHGPRVRAIIEQLERGETPEKQSYVPEQLFTGDRITDELLESRVY
;
A
#
# COMPACT_ATOMS: atom_id res chain seq x y z
N MET A 1 40.51 70.51 68.48
CA MET A 1 41.59 69.75 69.12
C MET A 1 41.48 68.32 68.59
N LYS A 2 42.60 67.77 68.22
CA LYS A 2 42.92 66.38 67.84
C LYS A 2 42.61 65.96 66.44
N ARG A 3 43.69 65.82 65.68
CA ARG A 3 43.93 65.30 64.36
C ARG A 3 43.78 63.75 64.36
N LEU A 4 43.21 63.15 63.31
CA LEU A 4 43.40 61.77 63.08
C LEU A 4 43.72 61.54 61.59
N ALA A 5 44.83 60.90 61.34
CA ALA A 5 45.39 60.66 60.04
C ALA A 5 44.70 59.47 59.35
N CYS A 6 44.42 59.63 58.05
CA CYS A 6 43.94 58.57 57.20
C CYS A 6 45.11 57.85 56.48
N PHE A 7 45.22 56.53 56.75
CA PHE A 7 46.10 55.62 55.95
C PHE A 7 45.35 55.14 54.72
N ILE A 8 45.91 55.46 53.59
CA ILE A 8 45.43 54.90 52.29
C ILE A 8 46.22 53.65 52.01
N CYS A 9 45.59 52.47 52.04
CA CYS A 9 46.11 51.22 51.49
C CYS A 9 45.64 51.10 50.08
N ALA A 10 46.55 51.20 49.12
CA ALA A 10 46.33 50.90 47.72
C ALA A 10 46.42 49.39 47.52
N LEU A 11 45.28 48.75 47.20
CA LEU A 11 45.22 47.34 46.81
C LEU A 11 45.27 47.27 45.24
N ALA A 12 46.38 46.81 44.68
CA ALA A 12 46.53 46.56 43.28
C ALA A 12 45.85 45.24 42.96
N LEU A 13 44.66 45.29 42.32
CA LEU A 13 44.01 44.11 41.70
C LEU A 13 44.59 43.89 40.31
N SER A 14 45.38 42.85 40.19
CA SER A 14 45.86 42.32 38.89
C SER A 14 44.70 41.64 38.17
N PHE A 15 44.17 42.24 37.14
CA PHE A 15 43.26 41.57 36.18
C PHE A 15 44.06 40.62 35.30
N LEU A 16 44.03 39.31 35.62
CA LEU A 16 44.39 38.26 34.67
C LEU A 16 43.21 38.08 33.69
N SER A 17 43.28 38.73 32.53
CA SER A 17 42.40 38.40 31.39
C SER A 17 42.79 37.02 30.86
N ALA A 18 42.04 36.00 31.29
CA ALA A 18 42.10 34.70 30.68
C ALA A 18 41.49 34.82 29.24
N CYS A 19 42.33 34.84 28.23
CA CYS A 19 41.91 34.59 26.85
C CYS A 19 41.39 33.16 26.77
N MET A 20 40.07 32.96 26.96
CA MET A 20 39.44 31.71 26.48
C MET A 20 39.45 31.74 24.93
N PRO A 21 39.90 30.68 24.28
CA PRO A 21 39.74 30.60 22.84
C PRO A 21 38.25 30.60 22.52
N TYR A 22 37.80 31.56 21.74
CA TYR A 22 36.46 31.60 21.16
C TYR A 22 36.37 30.41 20.20
N VAL A 23 35.76 29.30 20.63
CA VAL A 23 35.40 28.20 19.76
C VAL A 23 34.30 28.74 18.85
N ARG A 24 34.67 29.04 17.61
CA ARG A 24 33.73 29.37 16.56
C ARG A 24 32.86 28.13 16.37
N GLN A 25 31.65 28.13 16.89
CA GLN A 25 30.64 27.17 16.48
C GLN A 25 30.50 27.35 14.97
N THR A 26 30.91 26.38 14.20
CA THR A 26 30.49 26.27 12.81
C THR A 26 28.97 26.30 12.84
N PRO A 27 28.31 27.12 12.00
CA PRO A 27 26.87 26.98 11.85
C PRO A 27 26.58 25.49 11.55
N GLU A 28 25.70 24.85 12.32
CA GLU A 28 25.07 23.62 11.86
C GLU A 28 24.51 23.97 10.49
N GLU A 29 24.96 23.29 9.45
CA GLU A 29 24.26 23.32 8.18
C GLU A 29 22.84 22.90 8.50
N GLU A 30 21.88 23.81 8.42
CA GLU A 30 20.47 23.47 8.38
C GLU A 30 20.31 22.54 7.17
N THR A 31 20.29 21.24 7.43
CA THR A 31 19.92 20.26 6.40
C THR A 31 18.49 20.57 6.03
N THR A 32 18.28 21.20 4.89
CA THR A 32 16.95 21.40 4.29
C THR A 32 16.37 20.01 4.02
N LEU A 33 15.21 19.73 4.65
CA LEU A 33 14.49 18.49 4.41
C LEU A 33 13.92 18.49 2.98
N ILE A 34 13.90 17.33 2.35
CA ILE A 34 13.21 17.13 1.06
C ILE A 34 11.71 17.02 1.36
N THR A 35 10.91 17.93 0.81
CA THR A 35 9.47 17.98 1.04
C THR A 35 8.73 17.09 0.04
N VAL A 36 7.97 16.11 0.54
CA VAL A 36 7.23 15.14 -0.28
C VAL A 36 5.74 15.23 0.01
N GLY A 37 4.94 15.56 -0.99
CA GLY A 37 3.48 15.48 -0.92
C GLY A 37 3.00 14.08 -1.25
N PHE A 38 2.35 13.37 -0.32
CA PHE A 38 1.80 12.03 -0.55
C PHE A 38 0.27 12.02 -0.51
N SER A 39 -0.37 11.78 -1.66
CA SER A 39 -1.81 11.58 -1.77
C SER A 39 -2.15 10.10 -1.80
N GLN A 40 -2.71 9.61 -0.69
CA GLN A 40 -3.13 8.22 -0.49
C GLN A 40 -4.61 8.04 -0.86
N VAL A 41 -4.98 6.84 -1.38
CA VAL A 41 -6.36 6.47 -1.69
C VAL A 41 -7.29 6.66 -0.49
N GLY A 42 -6.93 6.06 0.65
CA GLY A 42 -7.78 5.99 1.85
C GLY A 42 -7.10 5.29 3.01
N ALA A 43 -7.92 4.62 3.81
CA ALA A 43 -7.53 3.69 4.88
C ALA A 43 -8.56 2.53 4.91
N GLU A 44 -8.93 2.05 3.72
CA GLU A 44 -10.02 1.11 3.49
C GLU A 44 -9.69 -0.33 3.87
N SER A 45 -8.39 -0.65 4.00
CA SER A 45 -7.92 -2.01 4.27
C SER A 45 -6.67 -2.02 5.15
N ASP A 46 -6.39 -3.17 5.78
CA ASP A 46 -5.19 -3.38 6.58
C ASP A 46 -3.93 -3.16 5.72
N TRP A 47 -3.96 -3.61 4.46
CA TRP A 47 -2.91 -3.37 3.47
C TRP A 47 -2.65 -1.86 3.25
N ARG A 48 -3.72 -1.07 3.09
CA ARG A 48 -3.61 0.37 2.83
C ARG A 48 -3.01 1.11 4.00
N VAL A 49 -3.36 0.73 5.23
CA VAL A 49 -2.77 1.27 6.45
C VAL A 49 -1.28 0.97 6.49
N ALA A 50 -0.88 -0.28 6.23
CA ALA A 50 0.52 -0.69 6.20
C ALA A 50 1.33 0.05 5.10
N ASN A 51 0.74 0.27 3.91
CA ASN A 51 1.37 1.06 2.85
C ASN A 51 1.60 2.51 3.28
N THR A 52 0.63 3.12 3.98
CA THR A 52 0.78 4.47 4.52
C THR A 52 1.89 4.55 5.56
N GLU A 53 1.95 3.60 6.50
CA GLU A 53 3.00 3.57 7.53
C GLU A 53 4.39 3.34 6.90
N SER A 54 4.50 2.45 5.90
CA SER A 54 5.76 2.27 5.15
C SER A 54 6.26 3.57 4.51
N MET A 55 5.35 4.40 3.96
CA MET A 55 5.72 5.72 3.43
C MET A 55 6.16 6.67 4.54
N ARG A 56 5.44 6.74 5.66
CA ARG A 56 5.77 7.60 6.79
C ARG A 56 7.12 7.28 7.42
N GLU A 57 7.39 5.99 7.61
CA GLU A 57 8.68 5.53 8.15
C GLU A 57 9.84 5.86 7.21
N SER A 58 9.65 5.65 5.90
CA SER A 58 10.70 5.85 4.91
C SER A 58 10.98 7.32 4.61
N LEU A 59 9.93 8.16 4.62
CA LEU A 59 9.98 9.59 4.30
C LEU A 59 9.84 10.44 5.58
N SER A 60 10.54 10.04 6.65
CA SER A 60 10.57 10.74 7.94
C SER A 60 11.69 11.79 8.01
N GLU A 61 11.58 12.72 8.96
CA GLU A 61 12.62 13.72 9.24
C GLU A 61 13.97 13.09 9.58
N GLU A 62 13.98 11.97 10.29
CA GLU A 62 15.19 11.19 10.59
C GLU A 62 15.92 10.72 9.31
N ASN A 63 15.17 10.53 8.23
CA ASN A 63 15.68 10.14 6.92
C ASN A 63 15.93 11.35 5.98
N GLY A 64 15.75 12.59 6.46
CA GLY A 64 15.96 13.80 5.68
C GLY A 64 14.75 14.28 4.89
N PHE A 65 13.52 13.86 5.23
CA PHE A 65 12.30 14.21 4.52
C PHE A 65 11.27 14.89 5.41
N GLU A 66 10.46 15.77 4.80
CA GLU A 66 9.22 16.29 5.35
C GLU A 66 8.05 15.73 4.53
N LEU A 67 7.21 14.88 5.14
CA LEU A 67 6.08 14.24 4.47
C LEU A 67 4.77 14.98 4.71
N LEU A 68 4.22 15.59 3.66
CA LEU A 68 2.89 16.19 3.64
C LEU A 68 1.88 15.13 3.18
N PHE A 69 1.11 14.60 4.11
CA PHE A 69 0.19 13.49 3.87
C PHE A 69 -1.25 13.95 3.67
N ASP A 70 -1.90 13.50 2.59
CA ASP A 70 -3.33 13.65 2.33
C ASP A 70 -4.01 12.30 2.16
N ASN A 71 -5.18 12.13 2.80
CA ASN A 71 -6.04 10.97 2.64
C ASN A 71 -7.27 11.33 1.80
N ALA A 72 -7.34 10.81 0.60
CA ALA A 72 -8.40 11.11 -0.36
C ALA A 72 -9.77 10.53 0.00
N ARG A 73 -9.87 9.62 0.99
CA ARG A 73 -11.13 8.96 1.38
C ARG A 73 -11.83 8.28 0.21
N GLN A 74 -11.04 7.59 -0.64
CA GLN A 74 -11.48 6.89 -1.85
C GLN A 74 -12.15 7.80 -2.91
N LYS A 75 -11.82 9.10 -2.91
CA LYS A 75 -12.37 10.07 -3.85
C LYS A 75 -11.28 10.72 -4.68
N GLN A 76 -11.30 10.46 -5.99
CA GLN A 76 -10.31 11.01 -6.92
C GLN A 76 -10.29 12.55 -6.93
N GLU A 77 -11.45 13.18 -6.79
CA GLU A 77 -11.52 14.66 -6.72
C GLU A 77 -10.76 15.24 -5.50
N ASN A 78 -10.62 14.48 -4.42
CA ASN A 78 -9.80 14.89 -3.28
C ASN A 78 -8.32 14.81 -3.63
N GLN A 79 -7.90 13.79 -4.38
CA GLN A 79 -6.51 13.67 -4.86
C GLN A 79 -6.13 14.81 -5.81
N PHE A 80 -7.03 15.23 -6.70
CA PHE A 80 -6.80 16.41 -7.53
C PHE A 80 -6.58 17.68 -6.70
N LYS A 81 -7.34 17.85 -5.61
CA LYS A 81 -7.15 19.00 -4.69
C LYS A 81 -5.82 18.88 -3.93
N ALA A 82 -5.48 17.67 -3.45
CA ALA A 82 -4.24 17.42 -2.74
C ALA A 82 -3.02 17.75 -3.62
N ILE A 83 -2.98 17.24 -4.87
CA ILE A 83 -1.89 17.51 -5.81
C ILE A 83 -1.74 19.02 -6.06
N ARG A 84 -2.84 19.74 -6.30
CA ARG A 84 -2.80 21.20 -6.47
C ARG A 84 -2.32 21.93 -5.22
N THR A 85 -2.67 21.41 -4.03
CA THR A 85 -2.17 21.96 -2.76
C THR A 85 -0.66 21.73 -2.63
N PHE A 86 -0.16 20.55 -2.97
CA PHE A 86 1.27 20.26 -2.99
C PHE A 86 2.03 21.15 -3.97
N ILE A 87 1.47 21.37 -5.18
CA ILE A 87 2.04 22.32 -6.16
C ILE A 87 2.11 23.75 -5.57
N GLN A 88 1.05 24.21 -4.90
CA GLN A 88 1.03 25.54 -4.28
C GLN A 88 1.99 25.68 -3.09
N GLN A 89 2.34 24.59 -2.43
CA GLN A 89 3.32 24.51 -1.35
C GLN A 89 4.74 24.31 -1.85
N ASP A 90 4.93 24.20 -3.18
CA ASP A 90 6.24 24.05 -3.83
C ASP A 90 7.02 22.84 -3.28
N VAL A 91 6.34 21.70 -3.12
CA VAL A 91 6.99 20.47 -2.67
C VAL A 91 8.02 19.97 -3.69
N ASP A 92 9.08 19.31 -3.23
CA ASP A 92 10.13 18.77 -4.11
C ASP A 92 9.65 17.59 -4.94
N TYR A 93 8.77 16.75 -4.36
CA TYR A 93 8.24 15.54 -4.99
C TYR A 93 6.76 15.32 -4.65
N ILE A 94 6.03 14.71 -5.57
CA ILE A 94 4.67 14.20 -5.32
C ILE A 94 4.68 12.68 -5.44
N VAL A 95 4.12 12.00 -4.43
CA VAL A 95 3.81 10.56 -4.46
C VAL A 95 2.30 10.41 -4.53
N LEU A 96 1.82 9.61 -5.48
CA LEU A 96 0.39 9.42 -5.74
C LEU A 96 0.05 7.93 -5.76
N ALA A 97 -0.84 7.50 -4.86
CA ALA A 97 -1.55 6.22 -4.95
C ALA A 97 -2.93 6.50 -5.57
N PRO A 98 -3.17 6.27 -6.88
CA PRO A 98 -4.38 6.74 -7.54
C PRO A 98 -5.61 5.90 -7.16
N VAL A 99 -6.80 6.53 -7.06
CA VAL A 99 -8.05 5.82 -6.79
C VAL A 99 -8.44 4.93 -7.97
N THR A 100 -8.35 5.45 -9.20
CA THR A 100 -8.62 4.76 -10.47
C THR A 100 -7.52 5.06 -11.48
N GLU A 101 -7.49 4.33 -12.60
CA GLU A 101 -6.44 4.52 -13.62
C GLU A 101 -6.63 5.77 -14.48
N THR A 102 -7.85 6.24 -14.69
CA THR A 102 -8.17 7.27 -15.70
C THR A 102 -8.37 8.67 -15.11
N GLY A 103 -8.22 9.70 -15.97
CA GLY A 103 -8.56 11.10 -15.66
C GLY A 103 -7.45 11.91 -14.99
N TRP A 104 -6.20 11.47 -15.11
CA TRP A 104 -5.04 12.07 -14.42
C TRP A 104 -4.29 13.10 -15.24
N GLU A 105 -4.47 13.15 -16.58
CA GLU A 105 -3.67 13.98 -17.49
C GLU A 105 -3.54 15.42 -17.01
N SER A 106 -4.67 16.08 -16.75
CA SER A 106 -4.67 17.52 -16.44
C SER A 106 -3.88 17.87 -15.19
N VAL A 107 -4.07 17.11 -14.07
CA VAL A 107 -3.40 17.44 -12.82
C VAL A 107 -1.91 17.05 -12.84
N LEU A 108 -1.55 16.02 -13.60
CA LEU A 108 -0.15 15.62 -13.79
C LEU A 108 0.58 16.60 -14.74
N GLU A 109 -0.13 17.18 -15.72
CA GLU A 109 0.40 18.30 -16.53
C GLU A 109 0.65 19.55 -15.67
N GLU A 110 -0.24 19.85 -14.71
CA GLU A 110 -0.05 20.94 -13.74
C GLU A 110 1.24 20.70 -12.90
N ALA A 111 1.45 19.48 -12.39
CA ALA A 111 2.67 19.12 -11.63
C ALA A 111 3.93 19.24 -12.50
N ARG A 112 3.90 18.71 -13.73
CA ARG A 112 5.01 18.85 -14.70
C ARG A 112 5.31 20.32 -15.02
N ALA A 113 4.29 21.15 -15.23
CA ALA A 113 4.47 22.59 -15.49
C ALA A 113 5.10 23.34 -14.31
N ALA A 114 4.86 22.87 -13.08
CA ALA A 114 5.52 23.34 -11.86
C ALA A 114 6.94 22.78 -11.69
N GLY A 115 7.36 21.83 -12.51
CA GLY A 115 8.67 21.19 -12.43
C GLY A 115 8.77 20.13 -11.32
N ILE A 116 7.65 19.68 -10.76
CA ILE A 116 7.61 18.73 -9.64
C ILE A 116 7.51 17.29 -10.19
N PRO A 117 8.50 16.42 -9.93
CA PRO A 117 8.45 15.01 -10.32
C PRO A 117 7.35 14.26 -9.56
N VAL A 118 6.64 13.37 -10.28
CA VAL A 118 5.57 12.54 -9.69
C VAL A 118 5.99 11.07 -9.69
N ILE A 119 5.88 10.42 -8.55
CA ILE A 119 6.09 8.98 -8.37
C ILE A 119 4.71 8.34 -8.12
N ILE A 120 4.30 7.43 -8.98
CA ILE A 120 3.06 6.68 -8.83
C ILE A 120 3.34 5.43 -8.00
N VAL A 121 2.45 5.08 -7.07
CA VAL A 121 2.59 3.90 -6.23
C VAL A 121 1.33 3.04 -6.23
N ASP A 122 1.49 1.73 -6.07
CA ASP A 122 0.41 0.74 -6.01
C ASP A 122 -0.34 0.66 -7.36
N ARG A 123 -1.47 1.33 -7.46
CA ARG A 123 -2.29 1.37 -8.68
C ARG A 123 -1.61 2.22 -9.76
N GLN A 124 -1.82 1.87 -11.01
CA GLN A 124 -1.28 2.60 -12.17
C GLN A 124 -2.21 3.74 -12.60
N VAL A 125 -1.73 4.52 -13.55
CA VAL A 125 -2.49 5.55 -14.26
C VAL A 125 -2.44 5.25 -15.75
N GLU A 126 -3.59 5.40 -16.42
CA GLU A 126 -3.69 5.31 -17.87
C GLU A 126 -3.52 6.72 -18.46
N LEU A 127 -2.43 6.93 -19.21
CA LEU A 127 -2.06 8.22 -19.77
C LEU A 127 -1.68 8.07 -21.24
N SER A 128 -2.03 9.07 -22.03
CA SER A 128 -1.54 9.20 -23.41
C SER A 128 -0.05 9.60 -23.48
N ASP A 129 0.44 10.32 -22.47
CA ASP A 129 1.84 10.72 -22.29
C ASP A 129 2.40 10.18 -20.98
N VAL A 130 3.08 9.05 -21.04
CA VAL A 130 3.70 8.41 -19.86
C VAL A 130 4.85 9.21 -19.25
N SER A 131 5.31 10.30 -19.90
CA SER A 131 6.32 11.19 -19.33
C SER A 131 5.77 12.09 -18.21
N LEU A 132 4.45 12.12 -18.00
CA LEU A 132 3.80 12.88 -16.93
C LEU A 132 4.10 12.37 -15.51
N TYR A 133 4.66 11.19 -15.37
CA TYR A 133 5.20 10.71 -14.09
C TYR A 133 6.63 10.19 -14.29
N THR A 134 7.40 10.20 -13.22
CA THR A 134 8.82 9.82 -13.25
C THR A 134 9.01 8.31 -13.16
N SER A 135 8.41 7.68 -12.16
CA SER A 135 8.52 6.25 -11.88
C SER A 135 7.22 5.72 -11.27
N TRP A 136 7.02 4.41 -11.39
CA TRP A 136 5.94 3.69 -10.71
C TRP A 136 6.52 2.55 -9.86
N VAL A 137 5.96 2.36 -8.66
CA VAL A 137 6.31 1.28 -7.72
C VAL A 137 5.06 0.51 -7.36
N GLY A 138 5.04 -0.79 -7.57
CA GLY A 138 3.87 -1.61 -7.20
C GLY A 138 4.00 -3.08 -7.57
N SER A 139 2.86 -3.76 -7.55
CA SER A 139 2.70 -5.18 -7.77
C SER A 139 2.42 -5.53 -9.23
N ASP A 140 2.86 -6.70 -9.69
CA ASP A 140 2.37 -7.28 -10.94
C ASP A 140 1.05 -8.02 -10.67
N PHE A 141 -0.03 -7.24 -10.53
CA PHE A 141 -1.37 -7.77 -10.19
C PHE A 141 -1.84 -8.85 -11.14
N ARG A 142 -1.52 -8.72 -12.45
CA ARG A 142 -1.92 -9.71 -13.43
C ARG A 142 -1.18 -11.03 -13.25
N LYS A 143 0.14 -10.99 -13.10
CA LYS A 143 0.96 -12.16 -12.88
C LYS A 143 0.54 -12.92 -11.63
N THR A 144 0.40 -12.22 -10.51
CA THR A 144 0.02 -12.83 -9.23
C THR A 144 -1.39 -13.45 -9.30
N ALA A 145 -2.31 -12.80 -10.02
CA ALA A 145 -3.65 -13.34 -10.24
C ALA A 145 -3.64 -14.56 -11.18
N ASP A 146 -2.87 -14.54 -12.27
CA ASP A 146 -2.71 -15.70 -13.16
C ASP A 146 -2.11 -16.90 -12.41
N GLU A 147 -1.14 -16.67 -11.50
CA GLU A 147 -0.57 -17.70 -10.63
C GLU A 147 -1.61 -18.26 -9.64
N ALA A 148 -2.48 -17.42 -9.10
CA ALA A 148 -3.58 -17.86 -8.22
C ALA A 148 -4.60 -18.71 -8.97
N ILE A 149 -4.93 -18.37 -10.23
CA ILE A 149 -5.81 -19.15 -11.10
C ILE A 149 -5.16 -20.51 -11.47
N ALA A 150 -3.87 -20.53 -11.78
CA ALA A 150 -3.15 -21.78 -12.03
C ALA A 150 -3.17 -22.71 -10.82
N TRP A 151 -2.93 -22.16 -9.61
CA TRP A 151 -3.06 -22.92 -8.37
C TRP A 151 -4.48 -23.47 -8.16
N LEU A 152 -5.52 -22.68 -8.46
CA LEU A 152 -6.91 -23.14 -8.35
C LEU A 152 -7.16 -24.31 -9.30
N ALA A 153 -6.68 -24.23 -10.56
CA ALA A 153 -6.83 -25.29 -11.56
C ALA A 153 -6.18 -26.58 -11.06
N GLU A 154 -4.93 -26.54 -10.64
CA GLU A 154 -4.21 -27.69 -10.08
C GLU A 154 -4.94 -28.29 -8.87
N THR A 155 -5.47 -27.43 -7.99
CA THR A 155 -6.19 -27.85 -6.79
C THR A 155 -7.50 -28.55 -7.12
N LEU A 156 -8.26 -28.05 -8.09
CA LEU A 156 -9.53 -28.66 -8.51
C LEU A 156 -9.31 -29.95 -9.32
N GLU A 157 -8.29 -30.01 -10.18
CA GLU A 157 -7.91 -31.22 -10.90
C GLU A 157 -7.49 -32.38 -9.96
N ALA A 158 -6.89 -32.06 -8.81
CA ALA A 158 -6.51 -33.06 -7.82
C ALA A 158 -7.71 -33.63 -7.02
N ARG A 159 -8.90 -33.07 -7.14
CA ARG A 159 -10.12 -33.58 -6.51
C ARG A 159 -10.69 -34.78 -7.27
N GLU A 160 -11.40 -35.67 -6.60
CA GLU A 160 -11.96 -36.89 -7.18
C GLU A 160 -12.96 -36.64 -8.33
N ASN A 161 -13.51 -35.43 -8.47
CA ASN A 161 -14.49 -35.03 -9.49
C ASN A 161 -13.94 -33.89 -10.37
N ALA A 162 -12.82 -34.09 -11.03
CA ALA A 162 -12.17 -33.09 -11.88
C ALA A 162 -13.07 -32.51 -13.02
N ASP A 163 -14.11 -33.27 -13.46
CA ASP A 163 -15.08 -32.82 -14.48
C ASP A 163 -16.33 -32.13 -13.88
N ALA A 164 -16.39 -31.89 -12.56
CA ALA A 164 -17.54 -31.23 -11.95
C ALA A 164 -17.67 -29.77 -12.39
N GLU A 165 -18.91 -29.29 -12.47
CA GLU A 165 -19.16 -27.85 -12.62
C GLU A 165 -18.71 -27.12 -11.35
N VAL A 166 -18.00 -26.00 -11.51
CA VAL A 166 -17.45 -25.17 -10.44
C VAL A 166 -18.10 -23.78 -10.49
N GLN A 167 -18.82 -23.43 -9.43
CA GLN A 167 -19.45 -22.12 -9.27
C GLN A 167 -18.50 -21.21 -8.48
N ILE A 168 -18.08 -20.11 -9.08
CA ILE A 168 -17.15 -19.14 -8.51
C ILE A 168 -17.90 -17.86 -8.16
N LEU A 169 -17.87 -17.46 -6.91
CA LEU A 169 -18.34 -16.14 -6.48
C LEU A 169 -17.14 -15.17 -6.49
N HIS A 170 -17.29 -14.04 -7.15
CA HIS A 170 -16.24 -13.05 -7.29
C HIS A 170 -16.51 -11.80 -6.44
N LEU A 171 -15.63 -11.51 -5.49
CA LEU A 171 -15.62 -10.27 -4.70
C LEU A 171 -14.63 -9.28 -5.31
N GLN A 172 -15.17 -8.27 -6.00
CA GLN A 172 -14.42 -7.24 -6.69
C GLN A 172 -14.02 -6.09 -5.76
N GLY A 173 -12.82 -5.57 -5.97
CA GLY A 173 -12.35 -4.33 -5.37
C GLY A 173 -12.97 -3.08 -5.97
N THR A 174 -12.34 -1.92 -5.73
CA THR A 174 -12.78 -0.63 -6.25
C THR A 174 -12.79 -0.64 -7.79
N PRO A 175 -13.94 -0.45 -8.44
CA PRO A 175 -14.06 -0.49 -9.89
C PRO A 175 -13.12 0.52 -10.58
N GLY A 176 -12.41 0.06 -11.62
CA GLY A 176 -11.49 0.90 -12.40
C GLY A 176 -10.12 1.11 -11.75
N SER A 177 -9.82 0.42 -10.65
CA SER A 177 -8.46 0.36 -10.11
C SER A 177 -7.65 -0.75 -10.78
N THR A 178 -6.35 -0.56 -10.93
CA THR A 178 -5.45 -1.53 -11.58
C THR A 178 -5.56 -2.93 -10.97
N ALA A 179 -5.58 -3.03 -9.63
CA ALA A 179 -5.72 -4.30 -8.93
C ALA A 179 -7.02 -5.02 -9.32
N GLN A 180 -8.17 -4.30 -9.25
CA GLN A 180 -9.46 -4.87 -9.65
C GLN A 180 -9.46 -5.28 -11.12
N LEU A 181 -9.05 -4.41 -12.04
CA LEU A 181 -9.08 -4.70 -13.48
C LEU A 181 -8.25 -5.94 -13.83
N GLN A 182 -7.05 -6.06 -13.26
CA GLN A 182 -6.12 -7.15 -13.60
C GLN A 182 -6.48 -8.46 -12.90
N ARG A 183 -6.92 -8.43 -11.63
CA ARG A 183 -7.39 -9.62 -10.90
C ARG A 183 -8.68 -10.17 -11.51
N SER A 184 -9.64 -9.29 -11.85
CA SER A 184 -10.86 -9.67 -12.56
C SER A 184 -10.55 -10.29 -13.92
N ALA A 185 -9.66 -9.66 -14.73
CA ALA A 185 -9.30 -10.17 -16.04
C ALA A 185 -8.62 -11.55 -16.00
N ALA A 186 -7.83 -11.85 -14.95
CA ALA A 186 -7.24 -13.16 -14.75
C ALA A 186 -8.31 -14.23 -14.44
N LEU A 187 -9.27 -13.91 -13.55
CA LEU A 187 -10.38 -14.80 -13.23
C LEU A 187 -11.23 -15.12 -14.48
N GLU A 188 -11.61 -14.10 -15.24
CA GLU A 188 -12.39 -14.26 -16.49
C GLU A 188 -11.66 -15.13 -17.51
N ALA A 189 -10.34 -14.89 -17.69
CA ALA A 189 -9.52 -15.70 -18.59
C ALA A 189 -9.43 -17.15 -18.10
N GLY A 190 -9.30 -17.38 -16.79
CA GLY A 190 -9.30 -18.70 -16.18
C GLY A 190 -10.64 -19.42 -16.39
N ALA A 191 -11.76 -18.75 -16.11
CA ALA A 191 -13.09 -19.32 -16.32
C ALA A 191 -13.34 -19.67 -17.78
N ALA A 192 -12.88 -18.85 -18.73
CA ALA A 192 -13.00 -19.13 -20.15
C ALA A 192 -12.11 -20.31 -20.61
N ALA A 193 -10.97 -20.54 -19.96
CA ALA A 193 -10.03 -21.62 -20.31
C ALA A 193 -10.41 -22.99 -19.73
N HIS A 194 -11.13 -23.04 -18.62
CA HIS A 194 -11.47 -24.27 -17.90
C HIS A 194 -12.95 -24.62 -18.09
N LYS A 195 -13.19 -25.74 -18.79
CA LYS A 195 -14.56 -26.24 -18.99
C LYS A 195 -15.22 -26.56 -17.64
N GLY A 196 -16.43 -26.10 -17.46
CA GLY A 196 -17.19 -26.31 -16.23
C GLY A 196 -17.04 -25.19 -15.17
N TRP A 197 -16.10 -24.26 -15.35
CA TRP A 197 -16.01 -23.11 -14.48
C TRP A 197 -17.02 -22.02 -14.89
N THR A 198 -17.74 -21.51 -13.92
CA THR A 198 -18.71 -20.44 -14.11
C THR A 198 -18.55 -19.41 -13.01
N VAL A 199 -18.35 -18.15 -13.39
CA VAL A 199 -18.45 -17.03 -12.43
C VAL A 199 -19.94 -16.77 -12.23
N ALA A 200 -20.46 -17.18 -11.07
CA ALA A 200 -21.88 -17.13 -10.75
C ALA A 200 -22.40 -15.70 -10.54
N GLU A 201 -21.58 -14.86 -9.92
CA GLU A 201 -21.90 -13.45 -9.66
C GLU A 201 -20.63 -12.65 -9.40
N HIS A 202 -20.69 -11.33 -9.67
CA HIS A 202 -19.67 -10.35 -9.34
C HIS A 202 -20.23 -9.40 -8.28
N LEU A 203 -19.73 -9.47 -7.06
CA LEU A 203 -20.14 -8.60 -5.97
C LEU A 203 -19.09 -7.51 -5.75
N ASN A 204 -19.51 -6.26 -5.68
CA ASN A 204 -18.58 -5.15 -5.43
C ASN A 204 -18.36 -4.94 -3.92
N GLY A 205 -17.20 -5.28 -3.40
CA GLY A 205 -16.79 -5.09 -2.01
C GLY A 205 -15.93 -3.84 -1.75
N ASP A 206 -15.51 -3.10 -2.82
CA ASP A 206 -14.69 -1.86 -2.73
C ASP A 206 -13.42 -2.01 -1.86
N PHE A 207 -12.84 -3.20 -1.78
CA PHE A 207 -11.72 -3.56 -0.90
C PHE A 207 -12.04 -3.41 0.59
N THR A 208 -13.30 -3.34 1.00
CA THR A 208 -13.70 -3.19 2.41
C THR A 208 -14.35 -4.44 2.98
N GLN A 209 -14.05 -4.75 4.23
CA GLN A 209 -14.65 -5.90 4.93
C GLN A 209 -16.17 -5.74 5.09
N ALA A 210 -16.65 -4.56 5.50
CA ALA A 210 -18.05 -4.33 5.79
C ALA A 210 -18.95 -4.52 4.56
N LYS A 211 -18.56 -3.92 3.43
CA LYS A 211 -19.33 -4.03 2.19
C LYS A 211 -19.31 -5.45 1.64
N ALA A 212 -18.15 -6.13 1.66
CA ALA A 212 -18.07 -7.51 1.24
C ALA A 212 -18.94 -8.44 2.10
N TYR A 213 -19.02 -8.19 3.42
CA TYR A 213 -19.94 -8.92 4.30
C TYR A 213 -21.41 -8.72 3.90
N GLU A 214 -21.85 -7.46 3.72
CA GLU A 214 -23.22 -7.11 3.36
C GLU A 214 -23.64 -7.75 2.02
N GLU A 215 -22.81 -7.59 0.99
CA GLU A 215 -23.07 -8.12 -0.36
C GLU A 215 -23.07 -9.68 -0.36
N THR A 216 -22.11 -10.28 0.32
CA THR A 216 -22.01 -11.77 0.41
C THR A 216 -23.19 -12.34 1.19
N LEU A 217 -23.57 -11.74 2.32
CA LEU A 217 -24.71 -12.20 3.12
C LEU A 217 -26.00 -12.13 2.29
N ALA A 218 -26.26 -11.02 1.60
CA ALA A 218 -27.43 -10.85 0.75
C ALA A 218 -27.46 -11.88 -0.39
N TYR A 219 -26.33 -12.16 -1.03
CA TYR A 219 -26.21 -13.18 -2.07
C TYR A 219 -26.52 -14.58 -1.53
N LEU A 220 -25.86 -14.99 -0.44
CA LEU A 220 -25.96 -16.34 0.12
C LEU A 220 -27.30 -16.64 0.77
N GLN A 221 -28.08 -15.63 1.17
CA GLN A 221 -29.46 -15.82 1.66
C GLN A 221 -30.44 -16.24 0.55
N SER A 222 -30.09 -16.02 -0.71
CA SER A 222 -30.97 -16.27 -1.86
C SER A 222 -30.40 -17.26 -2.87
N ASN A 223 -29.14 -17.65 -2.73
CA ASN A 223 -28.44 -18.53 -3.64
C ASN A 223 -27.73 -19.66 -2.89
N PRO A 224 -27.45 -20.80 -3.54
CA PRO A 224 -26.61 -21.84 -2.96
C PRO A 224 -25.19 -21.32 -2.71
N ALA A 225 -24.49 -21.95 -1.78
CA ALA A 225 -23.08 -21.67 -1.56
C ALA A 225 -22.27 -22.03 -2.83
N PRO A 226 -21.31 -21.17 -3.23
CA PRO A 226 -20.41 -21.45 -4.34
C PRO A 226 -19.40 -22.54 -3.96
N ASP A 227 -18.67 -23.06 -4.95
CA ASP A 227 -17.55 -23.97 -4.71
C ASP A 227 -16.27 -23.19 -4.36
N VAL A 228 -16.13 -21.99 -4.92
CA VAL A 228 -14.96 -21.12 -4.77
C VAL A 228 -15.43 -19.69 -4.52
N VAL A 229 -14.77 -18.97 -3.62
CA VAL A 229 -14.85 -17.50 -3.55
C VAL A 229 -13.49 -16.91 -3.88
N TYR A 230 -13.46 -16.07 -4.92
CA TYR A 230 -12.30 -15.32 -5.34
C TYR A 230 -12.43 -13.89 -4.82
N CYS A 231 -11.70 -13.58 -3.75
CA CYS A 231 -11.72 -12.28 -3.10
C CYS A 231 -10.50 -11.47 -3.54
N GLU A 232 -10.71 -10.34 -4.19
CA GLU A 232 -9.61 -9.49 -4.69
C GLU A 232 -8.79 -8.81 -3.58
N ASN A 233 -9.16 -8.97 -2.29
CA ASN A 233 -8.26 -8.69 -1.16
C ASN A 233 -8.69 -9.41 0.13
N ASP A 234 -7.80 -9.38 1.13
CA ASP A 234 -7.98 -10.05 2.42
C ASP A 234 -9.14 -9.48 3.24
N ASN A 235 -9.30 -8.16 3.29
CA ASN A 235 -10.39 -7.54 4.06
C ASN A 235 -11.76 -7.96 3.52
N MET A 236 -11.94 -8.07 2.21
CA MET A 236 -13.17 -8.64 1.63
C MET A 236 -13.33 -10.12 1.97
N CYS A 237 -12.25 -10.90 1.92
CA CYS A 237 -12.29 -12.31 2.33
C CYS A 237 -12.74 -12.46 3.79
N PHE A 238 -12.30 -11.59 4.70
CA PHE A 238 -12.80 -11.59 6.08
C PHE A 238 -14.29 -11.28 6.18
N GLY A 239 -14.81 -10.41 5.31
CA GLY A 239 -16.24 -10.13 5.20
C GLY A 239 -17.03 -11.35 4.72
N VAL A 240 -16.51 -12.06 3.70
CA VAL A 240 -17.07 -13.33 3.21
C VAL A 240 -17.11 -14.38 4.32
N MET A 241 -16.00 -14.58 5.03
CA MET A 241 -15.93 -15.52 6.14
C MET A 241 -16.97 -15.20 7.22
N GLN A 242 -17.14 -13.93 7.56
CA GLN A 242 -18.16 -13.49 8.53
C GLN A 242 -19.59 -13.82 8.06
N ALA A 243 -19.91 -13.59 6.78
CA ALA A 243 -21.23 -13.93 6.22
C ALA A 243 -21.48 -15.44 6.20
N MET A 244 -20.46 -16.23 5.87
CA MET A 244 -20.53 -17.69 5.88
C MET A 244 -20.69 -18.26 7.29
N ASP A 245 -19.95 -17.70 8.28
CA ASP A 245 -20.09 -18.08 9.69
C ASP A 245 -21.53 -17.85 10.20
N GLU A 246 -22.15 -16.71 9.85
CA GLU A 246 -23.53 -16.38 10.23
C GLU A 246 -24.54 -17.36 9.65
N LEU A 247 -24.32 -17.85 8.43
CA LEU A 247 -25.17 -18.81 7.73
C LEU A 247 -24.82 -20.27 8.00
N GLY A 248 -23.76 -20.55 8.77
CA GLY A 248 -23.29 -21.91 9.07
C GLY A 248 -22.70 -22.62 7.84
N ILE A 249 -22.17 -21.89 6.87
CA ILE A 249 -21.54 -22.43 5.67
C ILE A 249 -20.08 -22.75 5.98
N VAL A 250 -19.65 -23.99 5.69
CA VAL A 250 -18.28 -24.44 5.88
C VAL A 250 -17.40 -23.93 4.72
N TYR A 251 -16.26 -23.35 5.04
CA TYR A 251 -15.28 -22.81 4.08
C TYR A 251 -13.84 -23.23 4.44
N GLY A 252 -12.92 -23.01 3.53
CA GLY A 252 -11.53 -23.44 3.66
C GLY A 252 -11.39 -24.95 3.51
N SER A 253 -10.48 -25.56 4.25
CA SER A 253 -10.17 -26.98 4.17
C SER A 253 -11.40 -27.87 4.40
N GLY A 254 -11.94 -28.43 3.33
CA GLY A 254 -13.13 -29.29 3.34
C GLY A 254 -14.47 -28.59 3.13
N GLY A 255 -14.47 -27.32 2.76
CA GLY A 255 -15.64 -26.51 2.40
C GLY A 255 -15.45 -25.70 1.13
N VAL A 256 -16.07 -24.52 1.10
CA VAL A 256 -15.92 -23.55 0.02
C VAL A 256 -14.46 -23.07 -0.04
N THR A 257 -13.81 -23.18 -1.19
CA THR A 257 -12.43 -22.76 -1.38
C THR A 257 -12.34 -21.23 -1.35
N LEU A 258 -11.48 -20.67 -0.51
CA LEU A 258 -11.26 -19.23 -0.40
C LEU A 258 -9.87 -18.83 -0.96
N ILE A 259 -9.88 -17.95 -1.95
CA ILE A 259 -8.69 -17.31 -2.50
C ILE A 259 -8.71 -15.84 -2.10
N SER A 260 -7.59 -15.33 -1.61
CA SER A 260 -7.44 -13.97 -1.14
C SER A 260 -6.15 -13.34 -1.64
N PHE A 261 -6.12 -12.01 -1.76
CA PHE A 261 -4.92 -11.24 -2.13
C PHE A 261 -4.57 -10.28 -0.98
N ASP A 262 -3.33 -9.88 -0.91
CA ASP A 262 -2.58 -9.01 -0.02
C ASP A 262 -1.63 -9.79 0.90
N ALA A 263 -2.06 -10.90 1.48
CA ALA A 263 -1.31 -11.73 2.43
C ALA A 263 -0.90 -10.94 3.70
N VAL A 264 -1.85 -10.17 4.27
CA VAL A 264 -1.64 -9.55 5.58
C VAL A 264 -1.52 -10.62 6.68
N ARG A 265 -0.84 -10.29 7.79
CA ARG A 265 -0.58 -11.26 8.89
C ARG A 265 -1.83 -12.05 9.30
N ARG A 266 -2.98 -11.38 9.40
CA ARG A 266 -4.25 -12.01 9.77
C ARG A 266 -4.70 -13.02 8.73
N ALA A 267 -4.59 -12.72 7.44
CA ALA A 267 -4.93 -13.64 6.35
C ALA A 267 -3.99 -14.84 6.33
N LEU A 268 -2.68 -14.60 6.49
CA LEU A 268 -1.70 -15.69 6.61
C LEU A 268 -2.00 -16.60 7.81
N SER A 269 -2.41 -16.04 8.97
CA SER A 269 -2.84 -16.86 10.11
C SER A 269 -4.04 -17.73 9.77
N TYR A 270 -5.06 -17.18 9.11
CA TYR A 270 -6.22 -17.94 8.67
C TYR A 270 -5.87 -18.97 7.59
N CYS A 271 -4.93 -18.67 6.72
CA CYS A 271 -4.44 -19.61 5.73
C CYS A 271 -3.69 -20.80 6.39
N LYS A 272 -2.85 -20.52 7.38
CA LYS A 272 -2.17 -21.54 8.19
C LYS A 272 -3.16 -22.45 8.91
N ASP A 273 -4.26 -21.87 9.42
CA ASP A 273 -5.33 -22.60 10.10
C ASP A 273 -6.29 -23.33 9.14
N GLY A 274 -6.06 -23.25 7.82
CA GLY A 274 -6.89 -23.88 6.78
C GLY A 274 -8.25 -23.21 6.57
N LYS A 275 -8.44 -21.97 7.02
CA LYS A 275 -9.66 -21.18 6.80
C LYS A 275 -9.65 -20.43 5.47
N ILE A 276 -8.48 -20.05 4.99
CA ILE A 276 -8.22 -19.53 3.65
C ILE A 276 -7.31 -20.54 2.96
N ASP A 277 -7.60 -20.91 1.71
CA ASP A 277 -6.86 -21.93 1.02
C ASP A 277 -5.63 -21.38 0.30
N LEU A 278 -5.74 -20.14 -0.21
CA LEU A 278 -4.64 -19.43 -0.86
C LEU A 278 -4.63 -17.94 -0.50
N CYS A 279 -3.48 -17.45 -0.06
CA CYS A 279 -3.18 -16.03 0.02
C CYS A 279 -2.13 -15.66 -1.03
N ALA A 280 -2.49 -14.82 -2.00
CA ALA A 280 -1.58 -14.26 -2.98
C ALA A 280 -1.03 -12.91 -2.45
N GLU A 281 0.28 -12.80 -2.32
CA GLU A 281 0.89 -11.59 -1.75
C GLU A 281 0.71 -10.39 -2.67
N CYS A 282 0.40 -9.23 -2.05
CA CYS A 282 0.58 -7.90 -2.59
C CYS A 282 1.32 -7.11 -1.51
N ASN A 283 2.59 -6.81 -1.73
CA ASN A 283 3.46 -6.27 -0.68
C ASN A 283 3.27 -4.75 -0.53
N PRO A 284 2.79 -4.24 0.63
CA PRO A 284 2.53 -2.82 0.84
C PRO A 284 3.78 -1.96 1.11
N LEU A 285 4.94 -2.57 1.31
CA LEU A 285 6.15 -1.88 1.77
C LEU A 285 6.85 -1.14 0.62
N HIS A 286 6.18 -0.14 0.05
CA HIS A 286 6.67 0.66 -1.06
C HIS A 286 7.61 1.80 -0.62
N GLY A 287 7.50 2.26 0.63
CA GLY A 287 8.25 3.41 1.15
C GLY A 287 9.75 3.36 0.90
N PRO A 288 10.47 2.26 1.21
CA PRO A 288 11.91 2.14 0.96
C PRO A 288 12.28 2.31 -0.52
N ARG A 289 11.44 1.84 -1.45
CA ARG A 289 11.67 1.98 -2.90
C ARG A 289 11.42 3.41 -3.37
N VAL A 290 10.34 4.04 -2.88
CA VAL A 290 10.06 5.46 -3.17
C VAL A 290 11.21 6.34 -2.68
N ARG A 291 11.67 6.12 -1.45
CA ARG A 291 12.85 6.82 -0.92
C ARG A 291 14.07 6.64 -1.81
N ALA A 292 14.39 5.41 -2.20
CA ALA A 292 15.53 5.13 -3.07
C ALA A 292 15.41 5.82 -4.43
N ILE A 293 14.20 5.92 -4.99
CA ILE A 293 13.93 6.65 -6.24
C ILE A 293 14.21 8.15 -6.07
N ILE A 294 13.72 8.75 -4.97
CA ILE A 294 13.98 10.18 -4.68
C ILE A 294 15.48 10.42 -4.50
N GLU A 295 16.17 9.58 -3.72
CA GLU A 295 17.62 9.68 -3.54
C GLU A 295 18.43 9.52 -4.85
N GLN A 296 17.95 8.72 -5.82
CA GLN A 296 18.53 8.66 -7.18
C GLN A 296 18.34 9.98 -7.93
N LEU A 297 17.13 10.55 -7.89
CA LEU A 297 16.82 11.82 -8.53
C LEU A 297 17.67 12.97 -7.96
N GLU A 298 17.86 13.01 -6.64
CA GLU A 298 18.73 13.98 -5.95
C GLU A 298 20.20 13.88 -6.41
N ARG A 299 20.66 12.68 -6.79
CA ARG A 299 21.99 12.48 -7.37
C ARG A 299 22.05 12.77 -8.87
N GLY A 300 20.95 13.22 -9.50
CA GLY A 300 20.83 13.44 -10.94
C GLY A 300 20.80 12.15 -11.77
N GLU A 301 20.47 11.01 -11.14
CA GLU A 301 20.32 9.73 -11.81
C GLU A 301 18.88 9.57 -12.35
N THR A 302 18.71 8.74 -13.37
CA THR A 302 17.38 8.41 -13.91
C THR A 302 16.91 7.08 -13.34
N PRO A 303 15.84 7.05 -12.54
CA PRO A 303 15.30 5.79 -12.02
C PRO A 303 14.62 4.98 -13.12
N GLU A 304 14.44 3.68 -12.87
CA GLU A 304 13.62 2.83 -13.73
C GLU A 304 12.17 3.32 -13.76
N LYS A 305 11.53 3.18 -14.93
CA LYS A 305 10.15 3.61 -15.12
C LYS A 305 9.15 2.79 -14.29
N GLN A 306 9.43 1.49 -14.11
CA GLN A 306 8.60 0.56 -13.35
C GLN A 306 9.47 -0.22 -12.37
N SER A 307 9.09 -0.22 -11.10
CA SER A 307 9.74 -0.94 -10.02
C SER A 307 8.76 -1.92 -9.38
N TYR A 308 8.80 -3.16 -9.82
CA TYR A 308 7.97 -4.23 -9.27
C TYR A 308 8.49 -4.68 -7.90
N VAL A 309 7.57 -4.86 -6.94
CA VAL A 309 7.89 -5.51 -5.67
C VAL A 309 7.86 -7.04 -5.84
N PRO A 310 8.78 -7.80 -5.19
CA PRO A 310 8.72 -9.25 -5.22
C PRO A 310 7.58 -9.76 -4.35
N GLU A 311 6.83 -10.73 -4.87
CA GLU A 311 5.63 -11.29 -4.27
C GLU A 311 5.57 -12.80 -4.49
N GLN A 312 4.78 -13.51 -3.67
CA GLN A 312 4.66 -14.95 -3.72
C GLN A 312 3.25 -15.43 -3.30
N LEU A 313 2.96 -16.70 -3.57
CA LEU A 313 1.74 -17.37 -3.12
C LEU A 313 1.99 -18.13 -1.82
N PHE A 314 1.03 -18.08 -0.91
CA PHE A 314 1.05 -18.80 0.36
C PHE A 314 -0.13 -19.76 0.47
N THR A 315 0.19 -21.02 0.73
CA THR A 315 -0.73 -22.05 1.19
C THR A 315 -0.40 -22.40 2.64
N GLY A 316 -1.34 -22.99 3.37
CA GLY A 316 -1.17 -23.22 4.81
C GLY A 316 0.08 -24.00 5.19
N ASP A 317 0.51 -24.97 4.36
CA ASP A 317 1.72 -25.77 4.54
C ASP A 317 3.04 -25.00 4.38
N ARG A 318 3.00 -23.82 3.77
CA ARG A 318 4.18 -22.94 3.56
C ARG A 318 4.30 -21.83 4.61
N ILE A 319 3.32 -21.70 5.51
CA ILE A 319 3.29 -20.63 6.51
C ILE A 319 3.86 -21.12 7.83
N THR A 320 5.04 -20.60 8.20
CA THR A 320 5.70 -20.88 9.47
C THR A 320 5.35 -19.84 10.53
N ASP A 321 5.57 -20.16 11.82
CA ASP A 321 5.41 -19.17 12.90
C ASP A 321 6.38 -18.00 12.73
N GLU A 322 7.62 -18.26 12.29
CA GLU A 322 8.61 -17.24 12.03
C GLU A 322 8.15 -16.26 10.93
N LEU A 323 7.53 -16.77 9.85
CA LEU A 323 6.94 -15.91 8.82
C LEU A 323 5.86 -15.01 9.41
N LEU A 324 4.96 -15.55 10.23
CA LEU A 324 3.90 -14.78 10.87
C LEU A 324 4.44 -13.73 11.85
N GLU A 325 5.48 -14.05 12.61
CA GLU A 325 6.13 -13.11 13.54
C GLU A 325 6.84 -11.99 12.81
N SER A 326 7.48 -12.30 11.68
CA SER A 326 8.20 -11.30 10.85
C SER A 326 7.28 -10.45 9.98
N ARG A 327 6.03 -10.87 9.72
CA ARG A 327 5.08 -10.11 8.91
C ARG A 327 4.63 -8.86 9.65
N VAL A 328 5.01 -7.68 9.16
CA VAL A 328 4.74 -6.38 9.79
C VAL A 328 3.40 -5.76 9.38
N TYR A 329 2.71 -6.37 8.42
CA TYR A 329 1.41 -5.93 7.89
C TYR A 329 0.39 -7.05 7.85
#